data_e35b83f2a0cc6e9bad8d45a828026d5b
#
_entry.id   e35b83f2a0cc6e9bad8d45a828026d5b
#
_cell.length_a   1.000
_cell.length_b   1.000
_cell.length_c   1.000
_cell.angle_alpha   90.00
_cell.angle_beta   90.00
_cell.angle_gamma   90.00
#
_symmetry.space_group_name_H-M   'P 1'
#
loop_
_entity.id
_entity.type
_entity.pdbx_description
1 polymer ?
#
loop_
_entity_poly.entity_id
_entity_poly.type
_entity_poly.pdbx_seq_one_letter_code
_entity_poly.pdbx_strand_id
1 'polypeptide(L)'
;MIKEYKTITLQEIDSIAILKLNRPEKLNAFNMQMLEDIMDAFDEVDRNDNLKAIILSGAGRAFCAGADLSAGDKTFDKNFDTRGEFEEDFRRDAGGILVLRIYNSLKPVIAACNGDAVGVGATMQLPADIRIAKKSARYGFVFARRGIVPDGCASWFLPKLVGISKSLELCYSGDLISAEEGSKIGLINYLIDDEENIIDVAIELAKKMTENSSQVSVAMTRHMLWSYSSEIDPEEAHIMESKLIDSRGVSDDAKEGVMSFLEKRKPKFSNKVSEDLPNFFPWRKSKFKDN
;
A
#
# COMPACT_ATOMS: atom_id res chain seq x y z
N MET A 1 6.75 -9.08 -18.76
CA MET A 1 5.48 -9.63 -19.30
C MET A 1 4.35 -8.87 -18.65
N ILE A 2 3.23 -8.61 -19.36
CA ILE A 2 2.05 -7.96 -18.78
C ILE A 2 1.00 -9.04 -18.58
N LYS A 3 0.50 -9.19 -17.35
CA LYS A 3 -0.66 -10.01 -17.00
C LYS A 3 -1.87 -9.09 -16.91
N GLU A 4 -2.90 -9.38 -17.68
CA GLU A 4 -4.16 -8.66 -17.66
C GLU A 4 -5.17 -9.38 -16.77
N TYR A 5 -5.73 -8.65 -15.81
CA TYR A 5 -6.91 -9.03 -15.04
C TYR A 5 -8.14 -8.32 -15.62
N LYS A 6 -9.30 -8.52 -15.05
CA LYS A 6 -10.52 -7.85 -15.54
C LYS A 6 -10.50 -6.33 -15.31
N THR A 7 -9.88 -5.88 -14.23
CA THR A 7 -9.94 -4.46 -13.79
C THR A 7 -8.59 -3.85 -13.50
N ILE A 8 -7.51 -4.61 -13.57
CA ILE A 8 -6.13 -4.15 -13.36
C ILE A 8 -5.19 -4.78 -14.38
N THR A 9 -3.98 -4.25 -14.47
CA THR A 9 -2.85 -4.90 -15.14
C THR A 9 -1.70 -5.04 -14.16
N LEU A 10 -0.95 -6.15 -14.25
CA LEU A 10 0.27 -6.38 -13.51
C LEU A 10 1.42 -6.57 -14.50
N GLN A 11 2.42 -5.70 -14.42
CA GLN A 11 3.61 -5.74 -15.26
C GLN A 11 4.86 -5.82 -14.40
N GLU A 12 5.83 -6.62 -14.83
CA GLU A 12 7.17 -6.65 -14.24
C GLU A 12 8.15 -5.85 -15.10
N ILE A 13 8.86 -4.91 -14.48
CA ILE A 13 9.99 -4.16 -15.06
C ILE A 13 11.12 -4.13 -14.03
N ASP A 14 12.31 -4.61 -14.38
CA ASP A 14 13.52 -4.54 -13.54
C ASP A 14 13.31 -5.05 -12.10
N SER A 15 12.62 -6.18 -11.94
CA SER A 15 12.24 -6.78 -10.65
C SER A 15 11.27 -5.93 -9.81
N ILE A 16 10.58 -4.97 -10.42
CA ILE A 16 9.54 -4.17 -9.79
C ILE A 16 8.19 -4.54 -10.40
N ALA A 17 7.21 -4.83 -9.54
CA ALA A 17 5.83 -5.07 -9.95
C ALA A 17 5.10 -3.72 -10.14
N ILE A 18 4.51 -3.51 -11.30
CA ILE A 18 3.70 -2.33 -11.60
C ILE A 18 2.26 -2.79 -11.73
N LEU A 19 1.46 -2.49 -10.71
CA LEU A 19 0.04 -2.75 -10.68
C LEU A 19 -0.71 -1.46 -11.07
N LYS A 20 -1.44 -1.49 -12.19
CA LYS A 20 -2.26 -0.37 -12.64
C LYS A 20 -3.73 -0.73 -12.56
N LEU A 21 -4.51 0.12 -11.89
CA LEU A 21 -5.97 0.10 -12.00
C LEU A 21 -6.32 0.39 -13.46
N ASN A 22 -7.15 -0.45 -14.09
CA ASN A 22 -7.36 -0.42 -15.53
C ASN A 22 -8.85 -0.43 -15.92
N ARG A 23 -9.57 0.59 -15.45
CA ARG A 23 -10.93 0.95 -15.87
C ARG A 23 -10.97 2.46 -16.21
N PRO A 24 -10.11 2.95 -17.14
CA PRO A 24 -9.94 4.39 -17.38
C PRO A 24 -11.24 5.08 -17.85
N GLU A 25 -12.12 4.38 -18.53
CA GLU A 25 -13.44 4.84 -18.96
C GLU A 25 -14.39 5.15 -17.78
N LYS A 26 -14.14 4.53 -16.63
CA LYS A 26 -14.83 4.75 -15.36
C LYS A 26 -13.95 5.48 -14.34
N LEU A 27 -12.88 6.15 -14.77
CA LEU A 27 -11.90 6.81 -13.92
C LEU A 27 -11.35 5.88 -12.82
N ASN A 28 -11.17 4.60 -13.15
CA ASN A 28 -10.73 3.54 -12.24
C ASN A 28 -11.59 3.39 -10.98
N ALA A 29 -12.91 3.64 -11.09
CA ALA A 29 -13.84 3.49 -9.99
C ALA A 29 -13.77 2.06 -9.43
N PHE A 30 -13.66 1.99 -8.08
CA PHE A 30 -13.44 0.76 -7.33
C PHE A 30 -14.73 -0.06 -7.19
N ASN A 31 -14.63 -1.34 -7.48
CA ASN A 31 -15.71 -2.32 -7.30
C ASN A 31 -15.16 -3.63 -6.74
N MET A 32 -16.04 -4.60 -6.49
CA MET A 32 -15.65 -5.89 -5.91
C MET A 32 -14.68 -6.68 -6.79
N GLN A 33 -14.86 -6.67 -8.12
CA GLN A 33 -13.93 -7.32 -9.03
C GLN A 33 -12.52 -6.73 -8.92
N MET A 34 -12.41 -5.40 -8.76
CA MET A 34 -11.12 -4.75 -8.58
C MET A 34 -10.46 -5.14 -7.25
N LEU A 35 -11.25 -5.31 -6.18
CA LEU A 35 -10.75 -5.85 -4.92
C LEU A 35 -10.14 -7.24 -5.14
N GLU A 36 -10.89 -8.17 -5.75
CA GLU A 36 -10.44 -9.53 -6.02
C GLU A 36 -9.16 -9.55 -6.88
N ASP A 37 -9.14 -8.78 -7.95
CA ASP A 37 -8.01 -8.70 -8.86
C ASP A 37 -6.74 -8.16 -8.14
N ILE A 38 -6.89 -7.12 -7.30
CA ILE A 38 -5.77 -6.56 -6.53
C ILE A 38 -5.28 -7.54 -5.46
N MET A 39 -6.19 -8.20 -4.74
CA MET A 39 -5.83 -9.22 -3.74
C MET A 39 -4.97 -10.31 -4.37
N ASP A 40 -5.41 -10.88 -5.49
CA ASP A 40 -4.68 -11.93 -6.22
C ASP A 40 -3.31 -11.43 -6.72
N ALA A 41 -3.26 -10.21 -7.27
CA ALA A 41 -2.00 -9.62 -7.73
C ALA A 41 -1.00 -9.41 -6.60
N PHE A 42 -1.44 -8.93 -5.43
CA PHE A 42 -0.55 -8.79 -4.26
C PHE A 42 -0.07 -10.15 -3.75
N ASP A 43 -0.93 -11.18 -3.77
CA ASP A 43 -0.55 -12.54 -3.37
C ASP A 43 0.48 -13.14 -4.32
N GLU A 44 0.33 -12.92 -5.62
CA GLU A 44 1.31 -13.34 -6.62
C GLU A 44 2.66 -12.65 -6.41
N VAL A 45 2.66 -11.31 -6.19
CA VAL A 45 3.88 -10.55 -5.98
C VAL A 45 4.58 -10.94 -4.68
N ASP A 46 3.87 -11.15 -3.60
CA ASP A 46 4.46 -11.54 -2.31
C ASP A 46 5.13 -12.91 -2.38
N ARG A 47 4.60 -13.86 -3.18
CA ARG A 47 5.20 -15.19 -3.41
C ARG A 47 6.36 -15.18 -4.39
N ASN A 48 6.53 -14.14 -5.19
CA ASN A 48 7.58 -14.06 -6.21
C ASN A 48 8.83 -13.37 -5.65
N ASP A 49 9.86 -14.15 -5.34
CA ASP A 49 11.12 -13.61 -4.79
C ASP A 49 11.95 -12.81 -5.81
N ASN A 50 11.63 -12.89 -7.10
CA ASN A 50 12.27 -12.03 -8.11
C ASN A 50 11.75 -10.59 -8.04
N LEU A 51 10.58 -10.37 -7.46
CA LEU A 51 9.99 -9.05 -7.30
C LEU A 51 10.38 -8.42 -5.97
N LYS A 52 10.84 -7.18 -6.00
CA LYS A 52 11.42 -6.48 -4.85
C LYS A 52 10.55 -5.36 -4.30
N ALA A 53 9.63 -4.81 -5.10
CA ALA A 53 8.70 -3.75 -4.70
C ALA A 53 7.45 -3.76 -5.57
N ILE A 54 6.41 -3.07 -5.12
CA ILE A 54 5.15 -2.87 -5.83
C ILE A 54 4.95 -1.37 -6.07
N ILE A 55 4.62 -1.00 -7.31
CA ILE A 55 4.13 0.32 -7.67
C ILE A 55 2.65 0.20 -7.96
N LEU A 56 1.81 0.95 -7.24
CA LEU A 56 0.37 1.05 -7.45
C LEU A 56 0.05 2.36 -8.15
N SER A 57 -0.60 2.30 -9.32
CA SER A 57 -0.96 3.48 -10.11
C SER A 57 -2.29 3.29 -10.83
N GLY A 58 -2.77 4.29 -11.58
CA GLY A 58 -3.97 4.21 -12.40
C GLY A 58 -3.67 4.33 -13.90
N ALA A 59 -4.48 3.68 -14.72
CA ALA A 59 -4.49 3.92 -16.16
C ALA A 59 -5.33 5.17 -16.50
N GLY A 60 -4.95 5.89 -17.53
CA GLY A 60 -5.65 7.09 -17.98
C GLY A 60 -5.42 8.31 -17.08
N ARG A 61 -6.44 9.20 -16.98
CA ARG A 61 -6.28 10.53 -16.35
C ARG A 61 -6.50 10.59 -14.86
N ALA A 62 -6.99 9.52 -14.23
CA ALA A 62 -7.25 9.47 -12.79
C ALA A 62 -6.50 8.30 -12.16
N PHE A 63 -6.11 8.45 -10.91
CA PHE A 63 -5.70 7.31 -10.12
C PHE A 63 -6.92 6.42 -9.82
N CYS A 64 -7.88 6.95 -9.06
CA CYS A 64 -9.16 6.28 -8.77
C CYS A 64 -10.20 7.30 -8.26
N ALA A 65 -11.35 7.37 -8.90
CA ALA A 65 -12.41 8.34 -8.57
C ALA A 65 -13.30 7.93 -7.37
N GLY A 66 -12.96 6.85 -6.67
CA GLY A 66 -13.72 6.33 -5.54
C GLY A 66 -14.53 5.09 -5.87
N ALA A 67 -15.55 4.78 -5.06
CA ALA A 67 -16.44 3.65 -5.27
C ALA A 67 -17.20 3.77 -6.60
N ASP A 68 -17.43 2.65 -7.27
CA ASP A 68 -18.29 2.59 -8.46
C ASP A 68 -19.74 2.82 -8.05
N LEU A 69 -20.28 4.00 -8.39
CA LEU A 69 -21.64 4.42 -8.04
C LEU A 69 -22.71 3.92 -9.03
N SER A 70 -22.41 2.96 -9.88
CA SER A 70 -23.37 2.46 -10.88
C SER A 70 -24.61 1.79 -10.27
N ALA A 71 -24.56 1.36 -9.01
CA ALA A 71 -25.72 0.86 -8.26
C ALA A 71 -26.64 1.99 -7.71
N GLY A 72 -26.33 3.28 -7.95
CA GLY A 72 -27.10 4.42 -7.50
C GLY A 72 -27.18 4.50 -5.98
N ASP A 73 -28.37 4.70 -5.44
CA ASP A 73 -28.66 4.81 -4.00
C ASP A 73 -28.37 3.54 -3.20
N LYS A 74 -28.19 2.42 -3.89
CA LYS A 74 -27.87 1.12 -3.30
C LYS A 74 -26.38 0.84 -3.16
N THR A 75 -25.51 1.75 -3.61
CA THR A 75 -24.06 1.54 -3.65
C THR A 75 -23.46 1.17 -2.28
N PHE A 76 -23.99 1.73 -1.21
CA PHE A 76 -23.52 1.46 0.16
C PHE A 76 -24.51 0.63 0.99
N ASP A 77 -25.59 0.14 0.38
CA ASP A 77 -26.58 -0.71 1.07
C ASP A 77 -26.06 -2.13 1.22
N LYS A 78 -25.85 -2.55 2.48
CA LYS A 78 -25.41 -3.90 2.81
C LYS A 78 -26.34 -5.00 2.28
N ASN A 79 -27.62 -4.72 2.08
CA ASN A 79 -28.59 -5.69 1.58
C ASN A 79 -28.41 -5.97 0.07
N PHE A 80 -27.66 -5.14 -0.61
CA PHE A 80 -27.30 -5.32 -2.02
C PHE A 80 -25.93 -5.98 -2.22
N ASP A 81 -25.22 -6.24 -1.14
CA ASP A 81 -23.91 -6.88 -1.18
C ASP A 81 -24.06 -8.39 -1.39
N THR A 82 -23.42 -8.91 -2.43
CA THR A 82 -23.50 -10.33 -2.84
C THR A 82 -22.39 -11.20 -2.26
N ARG A 83 -21.57 -10.71 -1.33
CA ARG A 83 -20.42 -11.41 -0.77
C ARG A 83 -20.76 -12.59 0.17
N GLY A 84 -22.03 -12.95 0.32
CA GLY A 84 -22.45 -14.11 1.14
C GLY A 84 -22.68 -13.79 2.62
N GLU A 85 -22.79 -14.86 3.45
CA GLU A 85 -22.96 -14.74 4.89
C GLU A 85 -21.62 -14.43 5.58
N PHE A 86 -21.67 -13.61 6.62
CA PHE A 86 -20.51 -13.26 7.43
C PHE A 86 -20.66 -13.91 8.81
N GLU A 87 -19.56 -14.44 9.36
CA GLU A 87 -19.54 -14.99 10.72
C GLU A 87 -19.62 -13.90 11.80
N GLU A 88 -19.51 -12.62 11.43
CA GLU A 88 -19.53 -11.45 12.31
C GLU A 88 -20.86 -10.71 12.17
N ASP A 89 -21.25 -9.96 13.21
CA ASP A 89 -22.49 -9.17 13.23
C ASP A 89 -22.51 -8.01 12.21
N PHE A 90 -21.40 -7.80 11.50
CA PHE A 90 -21.25 -6.74 10.50
C PHE A 90 -20.41 -7.19 9.30
N ARG A 91 -20.62 -6.56 8.16
CA ARG A 91 -19.83 -6.77 6.95
C ARG A 91 -18.58 -5.91 6.97
N ARG A 92 -17.44 -6.51 6.65
CA ARG A 92 -16.19 -5.77 6.44
C ARG A 92 -16.32 -4.92 5.18
N ASP A 93 -15.94 -3.64 5.28
CA ASP A 93 -15.88 -2.78 4.11
C ASP A 93 -14.79 -3.23 3.12
N ALA A 94 -15.09 -3.13 1.83
CA ALA A 94 -14.17 -3.57 0.78
C ALA A 94 -12.88 -2.74 0.73
N GLY A 95 -12.98 -1.45 1.04
CA GLY A 95 -11.82 -0.55 1.16
C GLY A 95 -10.89 -0.98 2.28
N GLY A 96 -11.44 -1.36 3.44
CA GLY A 96 -10.67 -1.87 4.58
C GLY A 96 -9.99 -3.20 4.31
N ILE A 97 -10.65 -4.12 3.61
CA ILE A 97 -10.04 -5.39 3.17
C ILE A 97 -8.82 -5.10 2.30
N LEU A 98 -8.99 -4.25 1.27
CA LEU A 98 -7.91 -3.84 0.37
C LEU A 98 -6.75 -3.17 1.12
N VAL A 99 -7.05 -2.19 1.96
CA VAL A 99 -6.04 -1.42 2.71
C VAL A 99 -5.24 -2.33 3.63
N LEU A 100 -5.89 -3.26 4.32
CA LEU A 100 -5.20 -4.24 5.16
C LEU A 100 -4.34 -5.21 4.33
N ARG A 101 -4.75 -5.57 3.09
CA ARG A 101 -3.89 -6.37 2.21
C ARG A 101 -2.62 -5.61 1.81
N ILE A 102 -2.76 -4.33 1.42
CA ILE A 102 -1.60 -3.48 1.09
C ILE A 102 -0.69 -3.30 2.32
N TYR A 103 -1.29 -3.07 3.48
CA TYR A 103 -0.58 -2.95 4.76
C TYR A 103 0.23 -4.21 5.11
N ASN A 104 -0.29 -5.40 4.82
CA ASN A 104 0.35 -6.69 5.07
C ASN A 104 1.27 -7.16 3.93
N SER A 105 1.51 -6.35 2.90
CA SER A 105 2.46 -6.68 1.83
C SER A 105 3.85 -6.99 2.38
N LEU A 106 4.49 -8.03 1.85
CA LEU A 106 5.87 -8.43 2.17
C LEU A 106 6.90 -7.61 1.37
N LYS A 107 6.43 -6.80 0.43
CA LYS A 107 7.28 -5.94 -0.40
C LYS A 107 6.96 -4.47 -0.11
N PRO A 108 7.93 -3.56 -0.25
CA PRO A 108 7.66 -2.13 -0.25
C PRO A 108 6.62 -1.75 -1.29
N VAL A 109 5.72 -0.83 -0.92
CA VAL A 109 4.65 -0.34 -1.78
C VAL A 109 4.82 1.16 -2.02
N ILE A 110 4.88 1.55 -3.29
CA ILE A 110 4.89 2.94 -3.73
C ILE A 110 3.55 3.24 -4.40
N ALA A 111 2.78 4.18 -3.86
CA ALA A 111 1.62 4.72 -4.54
C ALA A 111 2.08 5.84 -5.48
N ALA A 112 1.91 5.61 -6.78
CA ALA A 112 2.24 6.56 -7.86
C ALA A 112 0.94 7.17 -8.41
N CYS A 113 0.49 8.25 -7.78
CA CYS A 113 -0.78 8.92 -8.05
C CYS A 113 -0.68 9.76 -9.33
N ASN A 114 -1.14 9.21 -10.43
CA ASN A 114 -1.08 9.81 -11.77
C ASN A 114 -2.17 10.86 -12.04
N GLY A 115 -3.14 11.03 -11.14
CA GLY A 115 -4.27 11.95 -11.28
C GLY A 115 -5.18 11.90 -10.05
N ASP A 116 -6.43 12.34 -10.17
CA ASP A 116 -7.35 12.45 -9.04
C ASP A 116 -7.54 11.13 -8.28
N ALA A 117 -7.50 11.22 -6.94
CA ALA A 117 -7.68 10.12 -6.00
C ALA A 117 -8.76 10.51 -4.96
N VAL A 118 -9.93 9.88 -5.02
CA VAL A 118 -11.10 10.29 -4.23
C VAL A 118 -11.69 9.10 -3.48
N GLY A 119 -12.16 9.31 -2.24
CA GLY A 119 -12.74 8.26 -1.42
C GLY A 119 -11.78 7.10 -1.23
N VAL A 120 -12.20 5.88 -1.57
CA VAL A 120 -11.34 4.68 -1.51
C VAL A 120 -10.08 4.84 -2.38
N GLY A 121 -10.12 5.65 -3.45
CA GLY A 121 -8.94 5.96 -4.25
C GLY A 121 -7.86 6.74 -3.48
N ALA A 122 -8.27 7.58 -2.53
CA ALA A 122 -7.35 8.25 -1.61
C ALA A 122 -6.94 7.31 -0.47
N THR A 123 -7.90 6.56 0.13
CA THR A 123 -7.62 5.74 1.31
C THR A 123 -6.76 4.52 1.01
N MET A 124 -6.87 3.91 -0.19
CA MET A 124 -6.00 2.77 -0.56
C MET A 124 -4.52 3.12 -0.67
N GLN A 125 -4.16 4.40 -0.80
CA GLN A 125 -2.78 4.85 -0.84
C GLN A 125 -2.16 5.05 0.56
N LEU A 126 -2.99 5.18 1.61
CA LEU A 126 -2.51 5.48 2.96
C LEU A 126 -1.55 4.43 3.54
N PRO A 127 -1.73 3.11 3.31
CA PRO A 127 -0.80 2.07 3.78
C PRO A 127 0.45 1.92 2.91
N ALA A 128 0.56 2.64 1.78
CA ALA A 128 1.77 2.65 0.98
C ALA A 128 2.94 3.26 1.77
N ASP A 129 4.15 2.74 1.55
CA ASP A 129 5.34 3.20 2.26
C ASP A 129 5.77 4.58 1.77
N ILE A 130 5.64 4.82 0.46
CA ILE A 130 5.91 6.10 -0.19
C ILE A 130 4.72 6.46 -1.09
N ARG A 131 4.31 7.71 -1.06
CA ARG A 131 3.30 8.29 -1.96
C ARG A 131 3.93 9.39 -2.79
N ILE A 132 3.94 9.19 -4.10
CA ILE A 132 4.34 10.22 -5.06
C ILE A 132 3.12 10.62 -5.88
N ALA A 133 3.04 11.87 -6.30
CA ALA A 133 1.87 12.35 -7.05
C ALA A 133 2.27 13.35 -8.13
N LYS A 134 1.56 13.30 -9.26
CA LYS A 134 1.58 14.38 -10.27
C LYS A 134 1.11 15.67 -9.62
N LYS A 135 1.71 16.83 -10.01
CA LYS A 135 1.32 18.15 -9.51
C LYS A 135 -0.15 18.46 -9.80
N SER A 136 -0.68 17.99 -10.92
CA SER A 136 -2.09 18.14 -11.30
C SER A 136 -3.05 17.24 -10.52
N ALA A 137 -2.57 16.25 -9.76
CA ALA A 137 -3.42 15.33 -9.01
C ALA A 137 -4.10 16.03 -7.82
N ARG A 138 -5.31 15.54 -7.47
CA ARG A 138 -6.06 16.02 -6.31
C ARG A 138 -6.48 14.84 -5.44
N TYR A 139 -6.60 15.10 -4.15
CA TYR A 139 -7.02 14.12 -3.16
C TYR A 139 -8.33 14.56 -2.49
N GLY A 140 -9.26 13.63 -2.27
CA GLY A 140 -10.53 13.93 -1.62
C GLY A 140 -11.00 12.83 -0.68
N PHE A 141 -11.27 13.21 0.58
CA PHE A 141 -11.85 12.34 1.60
C PHE A 141 -13.35 12.61 1.75
N VAL A 142 -14.12 12.35 0.69
CA VAL A 142 -15.49 12.87 0.45
C VAL A 142 -16.59 12.11 1.19
N PHE A 143 -16.29 11.32 2.19
CA PHE A 143 -17.21 10.39 2.85
C PHE A 143 -18.40 11.11 3.51
N ALA A 144 -18.16 12.14 4.32
CA ALA A 144 -19.22 12.90 4.97
C ALA A 144 -20.18 13.55 3.96
N ARG A 145 -19.68 14.00 2.81
CA ARG A 145 -20.52 14.51 1.70
C ARG A 145 -21.42 13.44 1.05
N ARG A 146 -21.16 12.17 1.33
CA ARG A 146 -21.98 11.03 0.87
C ARG A 146 -22.84 10.45 1.99
N GLY A 147 -22.83 11.07 3.19
CA GLY A 147 -23.57 10.58 4.35
C GLY A 147 -23.01 9.31 4.97
N ILE A 148 -21.73 8.99 4.67
CA ILE A 148 -21.01 7.82 5.22
C ILE A 148 -19.77 8.28 5.99
N VAL A 149 -19.14 7.35 6.70
CA VAL A 149 -17.90 7.58 7.44
C VAL A 149 -16.69 7.15 6.59
N PRO A 150 -15.45 7.64 6.91
CA PRO A 150 -14.24 7.19 6.24
C PRO A 150 -14.06 5.68 6.31
N ASP A 151 -13.76 5.07 5.16
CA ASP A 151 -13.43 3.65 4.98
C ASP A 151 -11.92 3.42 4.93
N GLY A 152 -11.53 2.18 4.59
CA GLY A 152 -10.13 1.86 4.29
C GLY A 152 -9.18 2.14 5.44
N CYS A 153 -9.60 1.93 6.67
CA CYS A 153 -8.81 2.22 7.87
C CYS A 153 -8.24 3.66 7.90
N ALA A 154 -8.87 4.60 7.19
CA ALA A 154 -8.43 6.00 7.14
C ALA A 154 -8.35 6.62 8.54
N SER A 155 -9.25 6.26 9.45
CA SER A 155 -9.24 6.72 10.84
C SER A 155 -7.96 6.33 11.61
N TRP A 156 -7.22 5.31 11.13
CA TRP A 156 -5.95 4.88 11.72
C TRP A 156 -4.74 5.43 10.97
N PHE A 157 -4.77 5.39 9.63
CA PHE A 157 -3.62 5.79 8.81
C PHE A 157 -3.50 7.31 8.65
N LEU A 158 -4.61 8.00 8.32
CA LEU A 158 -4.55 9.41 7.96
C LEU A 158 -4.01 10.30 9.09
N PRO A 159 -4.44 10.13 10.38
CA PRO A 159 -3.87 10.92 11.48
C PRO A 159 -2.39 10.71 11.71
N LYS A 160 -1.83 9.55 11.33
CA LYS A 160 -0.39 9.28 11.44
C LYS A 160 0.42 10.02 10.37
N LEU A 161 -0.19 10.33 9.24
CA LEU A 161 0.45 11.02 8.13
C LEU A 161 0.34 12.53 8.26
N VAL A 162 -0.85 13.05 8.61
CA VAL A 162 -1.15 14.50 8.57
C VAL A 162 -1.56 15.09 9.92
N GLY A 163 -1.59 14.30 10.98
CA GLY A 163 -2.08 14.69 12.29
C GLY A 163 -3.61 14.72 12.37
N ILE A 164 -4.14 14.68 13.62
CA ILE A 164 -5.58 14.52 13.87
C ILE A 164 -6.41 15.71 13.36
N SER A 165 -5.96 16.94 13.61
CA SER A 165 -6.74 18.14 13.23
C SER A 165 -6.91 18.25 11.72
N LYS A 166 -5.85 18.02 10.94
CA LYS A 166 -5.93 18.06 9.46
C LYS A 166 -6.77 16.88 8.93
N SER A 167 -6.68 15.71 9.56
CA SER A 167 -7.54 14.57 9.20
C SER A 167 -9.02 14.88 9.37
N LEU A 168 -9.40 15.51 10.49
CA LEU A 168 -10.78 15.93 10.75
C LEU A 168 -11.25 16.98 9.73
N GLU A 169 -10.42 17.99 9.46
CA GLU A 169 -10.73 19.02 8.44
C GLU A 169 -11.00 18.38 7.08
N LEU A 170 -10.11 17.51 6.59
CA LEU A 170 -10.25 16.82 5.31
C LEU A 170 -11.49 15.92 5.25
N CYS A 171 -11.75 15.15 6.30
CA CYS A 171 -12.87 14.22 6.34
C CYS A 171 -14.24 14.93 6.54
N TYR A 172 -14.28 16.05 7.26
CA TYR A 172 -15.52 16.80 7.47
C TYR A 172 -15.89 17.63 6.26
N SER A 173 -14.93 18.38 5.70
CA SER A 173 -15.19 19.21 4.53
C SER A 173 -15.45 18.38 3.27
N GLY A 174 -14.69 17.27 3.12
CA GLY A 174 -14.68 16.48 1.89
C GLY A 174 -14.25 17.28 0.67
N ASP A 175 -13.51 18.37 0.87
CA ASP A 175 -12.94 19.17 -0.22
C ASP A 175 -11.80 18.43 -0.91
N LEU A 176 -11.61 18.70 -2.20
CA LEU A 176 -10.45 18.23 -2.93
C LEU A 176 -9.28 19.16 -2.62
N ILE A 177 -8.18 18.58 -2.11
CA ILE A 177 -6.92 19.30 -1.95
C ILE A 177 -5.99 18.99 -3.12
N SER A 178 -5.15 19.97 -3.49
CA SER A 178 -4.11 19.77 -4.50
C SER A 178 -3.01 18.83 -4.00
N ALA A 179 -2.26 18.20 -4.91
CA ALA A 179 -1.07 17.45 -4.56
C ALA A 179 -0.03 18.30 -3.82
N GLU A 180 0.09 19.60 -4.15
CA GLU A 180 0.98 20.52 -3.45
C GLU A 180 0.57 20.73 -1.98
N GLU A 181 -0.73 20.90 -1.70
CA GLU A 181 -1.22 20.96 -0.33
C GLU A 181 -1.00 19.62 0.39
N GLY A 182 -1.29 18.50 -0.28
CA GLY A 182 -1.02 17.16 0.22
C GLY A 182 0.45 16.95 0.62
N SER A 183 1.39 17.50 -0.16
CA SER A 183 2.83 17.44 0.16
C SER A 183 3.18 18.30 1.39
N LYS A 184 2.62 19.51 1.48
CA LYS A 184 2.87 20.40 2.64
C LYS A 184 2.41 19.82 3.96
N ILE A 185 1.35 19.02 3.95
CA ILE A 185 0.79 18.41 5.17
C ILE A 185 1.34 17.00 5.45
N GLY A 186 2.27 16.48 4.62
CA GLY A 186 2.88 15.16 4.81
C GLY A 186 2.08 13.97 4.23
N LEU A 187 0.97 14.22 3.53
CA LEU A 187 0.22 13.16 2.84
C LEU A 187 1.00 12.60 1.65
N ILE A 188 1.75 13.43 0.93
CA ILE A 188 2.54 13.10 -0.26
C ILE A 188 4.01 13.34 0.03
N ASN A 189 4.86 12.36 -0.30
CA ASN A 189 6.30 12.42 -0.08
C ASN A 189 7.03 13.19 -1.17
N TYR A 190 6.62 13.01 -2.44
CA TYR A 190 7.27 13.69 -3.59
C TYR A 190 6.24 14.12 -4.62
N LEU A 191 6.42 15.35 -5.13
CA LEU A 191 5.67 15.88 -6.26
C LEU A 191 6.44 15.63 -7.55
N ILE A 192 5.73 15.20 -8.58
CA ILE A 192 6.28 14.87 -9.89
C ILE A 192 5.68 15.84 -10.91
N ASP A 193 6.51 16.42 -11.75
CA ASP A 193 6.05 17.30 -12.83
C ASP A 193 5.14 16.55 -13.81
N ASP A 194 4.15 17.23 -14.36
CA ASP A 194 3.12 16.58 -15.18
C ASP A 194 3.67 16.00 -16.50
N GLU A 195 4.79 16.53 -16.96
CA GLU A 195 5.51 16.07 -18.16
C GLU A 195 6.37 14.83 -17.89
N GLU A 196 6.76 14.57 -16.65
CA GLU A 196 7.56 13.40 -16.29
C GLU A 196 6.70 12.12 -16.26
N ASN A 197 7.27 10.98 -16.61
CA ASN A 197 6.60 9.71 -16.43
C ASN A 197 6.67 9.27 -14.96
N ILE A 198 5.58 9.36 -14.24
CA ILE A 198 5.51 9.02 -12.81
C ILE A 198 5.92 7.55 -12.53
N ILE A 199 5.71 6.64 -13.48
CA ILE A 199 6.10 5.23 -13.32
C ILE A 199 7.61 5.08 -13.34
N ASP A 200 8.31 5.79 -14.23
CA ASP A 200 9.78 5.73 -14.32
C ASP A 200 10.40 6.29 -13.02
N VAL A 201 9.87 7.40 -12.50
CA VAL A 201 10.31 7.96 -11.20
C VAL A 201 10.05 6.97 -10.06
N ALA A 202 8.89 6.29 -10.05
CA ALA A 202 8.57 5.28 -9.05
C ALA A 202 9.51 4.06 -9.12
N ILE A 203 9.88 3.61 -10.33
CA ILE A 203 10.84 2.52 -10.55
C ILE A 203 12.21 2.88 -9.98
N GLU A 204 12.72 4.08 -10.30
CA GLU A 204 14.02 4.52 -9.77
C GLU A 204 14.02 4.64 -8.25
N LEU A 205 12.92 5.12 -7.66
CA LEU A 205 12.75 5.16 -6.21
C LEU A 205 12.71 3.75 -5.59
N ALA A 206 11.99 2.81 -6.21
CA ALA A 206 11.92 1.42 -5.78
C ALA A 206 13.29 0.74 -5.82
N LYS A 207 14.05 0.93 -6.90
CA LYS A 207 15.43 0.43 -7.04
C LYS A 207 16.32 0.98 -5.93
N LYS A 208 16.28 2.30 -5.69
CA LYS A 208 17.05 2.95 -4.62
C LYS A 208 16.80 2.32 -3.26
N MET A 209 15.55 1.92 -2.96
CA MET A 209 15.17 1.31 -1.68
C MET A 209 15.56 -0.17 -1.59
N THR A 210 15.63 -0.90 -2.71
CA THR A 210 15.65 -2.37 -2.68
C THR A 210 16.83 -3.03 -3.37
N GLU A 211 17.54 -2.33 -4.29
CA GLU A 211 18.58 -2.97 -5.12
C GLU A 211 19.73 -3.55 -4.32
N ASN A 212 20.17 -2.83 -3.28
CA ASN A 212 21.33 -3.22 -2.45
C ASN A 212 20.90 -3.61 -1.01
N SER A 213 19.69 -4.10 -0.85
CA SER A 213 19.10 -4.43 0.45
C SER A 213 18.62 -5.89 0.49
N SER A 214 18.83 -6.58 1.60
CA SER A 214 18.24 -7.90 1.85
C SER A 214 16.72 -7.80 1.84
N GLN A 215 16.06 -8.56 0.97
CA GLN A 215 14.60 -8.49 0.83
C GLN A 215 13.87 -8.98 2.09
N VAL A 216 14.43 -9.96 2.79
CA VAL A 216 13.90 -10.43 4.08
C VAL A 216 13.99 -9.32 5.13
N SER A 217 15.12 -8.61 5.20
CA SER A 217 15.29 -7.48 6.14
C SER A 217 14.36 -6.32 5.80
N VAL A 218 14.15 -6.02 4.51
CA VAL A 218 13.20 -4.98 4.06
C VAL A 218 11.78 -5.34 4.48
N ALA A 219 11.32 -6.57 4.24
CA ALA A 219 10.00 -7.04 4.63
C ALA A 219 9.79 -6.90 6.15
N MET A 220 10.74 -7.37 6.96
CA MET A 220 10.64 -7.29 8.42
C MET A 220 10.70 -5.86 8.93
N THR A 221 11.55 -5.01 8.37
CA THR A 221 11.63 -3.58 8.73
C THR A 221 10.29 -2.89 8.46
N ARG A 222 9.68 -3.14 7.30
CA ARG A 222 8.36 -2.61 6.96
C ARG A 222 7.32 -3.00 8.01
N HIS A 223 7.25 -4.29 8.34
CA HIS A 223 6.30 -4.78 9.33
C HIS A 223 6.57 -4.26 10.75
N MET A 224 7.83 -4.10 11.15
CA MET A 224 8.19 -3.51 12.45
C MET A 224 7.75 -2.05 12.55
N LEU A 225 8.15 -1.23 11.59
CA LEU A 225 7.86 0.22 11.64
C LEU A 225 6.36 0.47 11.67
N TRP A 226 5.59 -0.23 10.84
CA TRP A 226 4.13 -0.13 10.87
C TRP A 226 3.51 -0.67 12.17
N SER A 227 4.03 -1.78 12.73
CA SER A 227 3.49 -2.38 13.96
C SER A 227 3.67 -1.47 15.16
N TYR A 228 4.89 -0.97 15.33
CA TYR A 228 5.27 -0.23 16.52
C TYR A 228 5.09 1.29 16.41
N SER A 229 4.65 1.79 15.25
CA SER A 229 4.31 3.22 15.08
C SER A 229 3.18 3.72 16.00
N SER A 230 2.46 2.83 16.66
CA SER A 230 1.35 3.12 17.58
C SER A 230 1.55 2.52 18.97
N GLU A 231 2.66 1.83 19.18
CA GLU A 231 2.97 1.28 20.50
C GLU A 231 3.34 2.41 21.46
N ILE A 232 2.87 2.30 22.67
CA ILE A 232 3.09 3.32 23.71
C ILE A 232 4.44 3.10 24.39
N ASP A 233 4.83 1.82 24.51
CA ASP A 233 6.04 1.43 25.21
C ASP A 233 7.15 1.03 24.23
N PRO A 234 8.27 1.76 24.17
CA PRO A 234 9.40 1.40 23.31
C PRO A 234 10.06 0.07 23.68
N GLU A 235 9.86 -0.47 24.89
CA GLU A 235 10.39 -1.78 25.28
C GLU A 235 9.76 -2.92 24.46
N GLU A 236 8.49 -2.80 24.10
CA GLU A 236 7.82 -3.77 23.21
C GLU A 236 8.48 -3.82 21.82
N ALA A 237 8.83 -2.66 21.28
CA ALA A 237 9.59 -2.58 20.03
C ALA A 237 10.99 -3.21 20.20
N HIS A 238 11.70 -2.88 21.29
CA HIS A 238 13.03 -3.41 21.57
C HIS A 238 13.05 -4.93 21.72
N ILE A 239 12.03 -5.53 22.36
CA ILE A 239 11.89 -6.98 22.48
C ILE A 239 11.81 -7.62 21.08
N MET A 240 11.00 -7.08 20.19
CA MET A 240 10.89 -7.61 18.84
C MET A 240 12.14 -7.38 17.99
N GLU A 241 12.73 -6.19 18.07
CA GLU A 241 13.98 -5.86 17.41
C GLU A 241 15.10 -6.83 17.82
N SER A 242 15.22 -7.12 19.13
CA SER A 242 16.20 -8.07 19.65
C SER A 242 16.01 -9.47 19.08
N LYS A 243 14.77 -9.98 19.02
CA LYS A 243 14.45 -11.29 18.39
C LYS A 243 14.80 -11.31 16.91
N LEU A 244 14.54 -10.22 16.20
CA LEU A 244 14.83 -10.12 14.77
C LEU A 244 16.33 -10.00 14.50
N ILE A 245 17.05 -9.20 15.28
CA ILE A 245 18.52 -9.10 15.19
C ILE A 245 19.18 -10.45 15.48
N ASP A 246 18.74 -11.16 16.53
CA ASP A 246 19.24 -12.50 16.84
C ASP A 246 19.00 -13.48 15.70
N SER A 247 17.77 -13.54 15.18
CA SER A 247 17.40 -14.39 14.04
C SER A 247 18.19 -14.05 12.77
N ARG A 248 18.31 -12.75 12.43
CA ARG A 248 18.99 -12.34 11.19
C ARG A 248 20.51 -12.33 11.30
N GLY A 249 21.06 -12.11 12.49
CA GLY A 249 22.51 -12.03 12.71
C GLY A 249 23.29 -13.29 12.29
N VAL A 250 22.63 -14.45 12.29
CA VAL A 250 23.23 -15.73 11.84
C VAL A 250 22.97 -16.04 10.36
N SER A 251 22.17 -15.23 9.68
CA SER A 251 21.79 -15.46 8.27
C SER A 251 22.93 -15.22 7.30
N ASP A 252 22.84 -15.82 6.11
CA ASP A 252 23.81 -15.59 5.05
C ASP A 252 23.76 -14.15 4.52
N ASP A 253 22.58 -13.51 4.52
CA ASP A 253 22.46 -12.11 4.16
C ASP A 253 23.19 -11.19 5.14
N ALA A 254 23.17 -11.46 6.44
CA ALA A 254 23.92 -10.66 7.40
C ALA A 254 25.43 -10.78 7.19
N LYS A 255 25.93 -11.99 6.93
CA LYS A 255 27.34 -12.24 6.59
C LYS A 255 27.73 -11.51 5.31
N GLU A 256 26.92 -11.66 4.25
CA GLU A 256 27.16 -10.99 2.97
C GLU A 256 27.15 -9.47 3.11
N GLY A 257 26.19 -8.92 3.87
CA GLY A 257 26.11 -7.48 4.12
C GLY A 257 27.39 -6.92 4.76
N VAL A 258 27.95 -7.62 5.75
CA VAL A 258 29.21 -7.25 6.40
C VAL A 258 30.40 -7.41 5.44
N MET A 259 30.50 -8.55 4.77
CA MET A 259 31.65 -8.84 3.91
C MET A 259 31.68 -7.94 2.67
N SER A 260 30.56 -7.72 2.02
CA SER A 260 30.48 -6.81 0.87
C SER A 260 30.88 -5.38 1.23
N PHE A 261 30.51 -4.91 2.43
CA PHE A 261 30.92 -3.58 2.93
C PHE A 261 32.43 -3.50 3.15
N LEU A 262 33.03 -4.50 3.82
CA LEU A 262 34.47 -4.54 4.07
C LEU A 262 35.28 -4.63 2.76
N GLU A 263 34.78 -5.39 1.79
CA GLU A 263 35.38 -5.59 0.47
C GLU A 263 35.07 -4.46 -0.53
N LYS A 264 34.25 -3.48 -0.15
CA LYS A 264 33.83 -2.32 -0.97
C LYS A 264 33.19 -2.74 -2.31
N ARG A 265 32.37 -3.77 -2.30
CA ARG A 265 31.62 -4.26 -3.47
C ARG A 265 30.11 -4.22 -3.22
N LYS A 266 29.31 -4.34 -4.28
CA LYS A 266 27.86 -4.52 -4.16
C LYS A 266 27.54 -5.84 -3.47
N PRO A 267 26.53 -5.86 -2.55
CA PRO A 267 26.09 -7.09 -1.91
C PRO A 267 25.33 -8.00 -2.89
N LYS A 268 25.36 -9.30 -2.60
CA LYS A 268 24.63 -10.34 -3.32
C LYS A 268 23.82 -11.15 -2.33
N PHE A 269 22.70 -10.60 -1.89
CA PHE A 269 21.82 -11.25 -0.94
C PHE A 269 21.13 -12.47 -1.56
N SER A 270 21.09 -13.57 -0.82
CA SER A 270 20.59 -14.88 -1.27
C SER A 270 19.31 -15.30 -0.57
N ASN A 271 19.00 -14.73 0.60
CA ASN A 271 17.79 -15.09 1.33
C ASN A 271 16.53 -14.65 0.59
N LYS A 272 15.50 -15.48 0.68
CA LYS A 272 14.21 -15.29 0.01
C LYS A 272 13.11 -14.99 1.00
N VAL A 273 12.22 -14.09 0.66
CA VAL A 273 11.08 -13.73 1.50
C VAL A 273 10.14 -14.93 1.67
N SER A 274 9.99 -15.77 0.64
CA SER A 274 9.15 -16.97 0.67
C SER A 274 9.66 -18.09 1.60
N GLU A 275 10.97 -18.10 1.94
CA GLU A 275 11.61 -19.23 2.62
C GLU A 275 12.27 -18.83 3.95
N ASP A 276 12.80 -17.60 4.05
CA ASP A 276 13.74 -17.20 5.11
C ASP A 276 13.17 -16.21 6.13
N LEU A 277 11.86 -15.99 6.12
CA LEU A 277 11.20 -15.25 7.20
C LEU A 277 11.27 -16.08 8.50
N PRO A 278 11.49 -15.43 9.67
CA PRO A 278 11.56 -16.15 10.94
C PRO A 278 10.23 -16.83 11.27
N ASN A 279 10.27 -17.97 11.96
CA ASN A 279 9.09 -18.79 12.29
C ASN A 279 8.05 -18.10 13.19
N PHE A 280 8.42 -17.00 13.83
CA PHE A 280 7.50 -16.17 14.63
C PHE A 280 6.87 -15.03 13.81
N PHE A 281 7.18 -14.95 12.52
CA PHE A 281 6.50 -14.03 11.59
C PHE A 281 5.24 -14.71 10.99
N PRO A 282 4.13 -13.98 10.80
CA PRO A 282 3.89 -12.64 11.30
C PRO A 282 3.60 -12.62 12.80
N TRP A 283 4.19 -11.67 13.53
CA TRP A 283 3.95 -11.52 14.97
C TRP A 283 2.60 -10.87 15.30
N ARG A 284 1.93 -10.30 14.30
CA ARG A 284 0.54 -9.83 14.40
C ARG A 284 -0.38 -10.83 13.73
N LYS A 285 -1.41 -11.25 14.47
CA LYS A 285 -2.47 -12.11 13.92
C LYS A 285 -3.64 -11.24 13.49
N SER A 286 -4.30 -11.62 12.40
CA SER A 286 -5.59 -11.04 12.03
C SER A 286 -6.58 -11.24 13.17
N LYS A 287 -7.40 -10.21 13.44
CA LYS A 287 -8.54 -10.33 14.37
C LYS A 287 -9.78 -10.83 13.65
N PHE A 288 -9.76 -10.86 12.34
CA PHE A 288 -10.81 -11.46 11.53
C PHE A 288 -10.45 -12.90 11.27
N LYS A 289 -11.45 -13.77 11.26
CA LYS A 289 -11.27 -15.14 10.80
C LYS A 289 -10.96 -15.11 9.30
N ASP A 290 -9.95 -15.85 8.89
CA ASP A 290 -9.64 -16.00 7.46
C ASP A 290 -10.78 -16.83 6.83
N ASN A 291 -11.45 -16.26 5.85
CA ASN A 291 -12.42 -16.96 5.00
C ASN A 291 -11.69 -17.49 3.77
#